data_6ac2c3a0c9b7de55145e7dc844ec4176
#
_entry.id   6ac2c3a0c9b7de55145e7dc844ec4176
#
_cell.length_a   1.000
_cell.length_b   1.000
_cell.length_c   1.000
_cell.angle_alpha   90.00
_cell.angle_beta   90.00
_cell.angle_gamma   90.00
#
_symmetry.space_group_name_H-M   'P 1'
#
loop_
_entity.id
_entity.type
_entity.pdbx_description
1 polymer ?
#
loop_
_entity_poly.entity_id
_entity_poly.type
_entity_poly.pdbx_seq_one_letter_code
_entity_poly.pdbx_strand_id
1 'polypeptide(L)'
;GTALAIDDGCEIDGQQHFLTRNQGLYCAAMPLQMPNGQIAGVLDISGPAHFPHPHTLNRVKAAAKQIEYLWVKQSLHPQQWLLSLHPQPQGIDTSDELLLVFSDNVLTAANRLAMRELALSADRFASLTFQQLFPQLQQQANSVPAAVDIGTQRYWFRLRAQQRSHVSVPDSRTHDLPRVLGADGAKMLRLLDAGGSR
;
A
#
# COMPACT_ATOMS: atom_id res chain seq x y z
N GLY A 1 -15.39 -7.83 -8.42
CA GLY A 1 -15.08 -8.33 -9.72
C GLY A 1 -13.75 -9.05 -9.83
N THR A 2 -13.25 -9.16 -11.05
CA THR A 2 -12.09 -10.00 -11.40
C THR A 2 -10.84 -9.70 -10.58
N ALA A 3 -10.47 -8.42 -10.42
CA ALA A 3 -9.30 -8.01 -9.64
C ALA A 3 -9.32 -8.56 -8.20
N LEU A 4 -10.47 -8.54 -7.53
CA LEU A 4 -10.62 -9.11 -6.18
C LEU A 4 -10.47 -10.63 -6.18
N ALA A 5 -10.98 -11.30 -7.21
CA ALA A 5 -10.94 -12.76 -7.29
C ALA A 5 -9.51 -13.30 -7.49
N ILE A 6 -8.66 -12.55 -8.20
CA ILE A 6 -7.26 -12.94 -8.46
C ILE A 6 -6.27 -12.32 -7.48
N ASP A 7 -6.74 -11.43 -6.59
CA ASP A 7 -5.92 -10.60 -5.69
C ASP A 7 -4.74 -9.89 -6.39
N ASP A 8 -4.97 -9.43 -7.63
CA ASP A 8 -3.99 -8.66 -8.40
C ASP A 8 -4.68 -7.70 -9.36
N GLY A 9 -3.88 -6.82 -9.98
CA GLY A 9 -4.35 -5.92 -11.00
C GLY A 9 -4.73 -6.66 -12.28
N CYS A 10 -5.86 -6.27 -12.84
CA CYS A 10 -6.34 -6.78 -14.13
C CYS A 10 -6.87 -5.65 -15.00
N GLU A 11 -6.88 -5.92 -16.30
CA GLU A 11 -7.58 -5.11 -17.29
C GLU A 11 -8.63 -5.96 -18.00
N ILE A 12 -9.74 -5.32 -18.35
CA ILE A 12 -10.86 -5.91 -19.08
C ILE A 12 -11.20 -4.96 -20.20
N ASP A 13 -11.10 -5.41 -21.43
CA ASP A 13 -11.30 -4.58 -22.62
C ASP A 13 -12.51 -5.02 -23.42
N GLY A 14 -13.39 -4.08 -23.76
CA GLY A 14 -14.47 -4.26 -24.72
C GLY A 14 -15.30 -5.51 -24.46
N GLN A 15 -15.29 -6.43 -25.41
CA GLN A 15 -16.08 -7.67 -25.38
C GLN A 15 -15.68 -8.66 -24.26
N GLN A 16 -14.58 -8.45 -23.57
CA GLN A 16 -14.21 -9.25 -22.39
C GLN A 16 -15.13 -8.98 -21.20
N HIS A 17 -15.89 -7.88 -21.21
CA HIS A 17 -16.90 -7.62 -20.21
C HIS A 17 -18.06 -8.61 -20.27
N PHE A 18 -18.38 -9.23 -19.13
CA PHE A 18 -19.52 -10.16 -19.03
C PHE A 18 -20.87 -9.47 -19.36
N LEU A 19 -21.04 -8.22 -18.91
CA LEU A 19 -22.26 -7.47 -19.18
C LEU A 19 -22.14 -6.73 -20.52
N THR A 20 -23.07 -6.99 -21.46
CA THR A 20 -23.11 -6.36 -22.80
C THR A 20 -23.09 -4.83 -22.73
N ARG A 21 -23.78 -4.22 -21.76
CA ARG A 21 -23.77 -2.77 -21.56
C ARG A 21 -22.39 -2.17 -21.27
N ASN A 22 -21.44 -2.98 -20.80
CA ASN A 22 -20.08 -2.57 -20.48
C ASN A 22 -19.09 -2.85 -21.61
N GLN A 23 -19.51 -3.46 -22.72
CA GLN A 23 -18.63 -3.81 -23.84
C GLN A 23 -18.08 -2.59 -24.61
N GLY A 24 -18.57 -1.40 -24.32
CA GLY A 24 -18.00 -0.15 -24.83
C GLY A 24 -16.88 0.42 -23.93
N LEU A 25 -16.52 -0.27 -22.84
CA LEU A 25 -15.56 0.21 -21.84
C LEU A 25 -14.29 -0.60 -21.84
N TYR A 26 -13.18 0.06 -21.53
CA TYR A 26 -11.94 -0.50 -21.02
C TYR A 26 -11.88 -0.20 -19.52
N CYS A 27 -11.51 -1.19 -18.72
CA CYS A 27 -11.36 -1.06 -17.27
C CYS A 27 -10.02 -1.64 -16.83
N ALA A 28 -9.29 -0.90 -15.97
CA ALA A 28 -8.10 -1.39 -15.30
C ALA A 28 -8.28 -1.23 -13.80
N ALA A 29 -8.10 -2.30 -13.05
CA ALA A 29 -8.39 -2.31 -11.61
C ALA A 29 -7.28 -3.02 -10.81
N MET A 30 -7.04 -2.54 -9.58
CA MET A 30 -6.12 -3.14 -8.61
C MET A 30 -6.77 -3.15 -7.23
N PRO A 31 -6.79 -4.29 -6.51
CA PRO A 31 -7.19 -4.32 -5.11
C PRO A 31 -6.27 -3.45 -4.26
N LEU A 32 -6.83 -2.76 -3.29
CA LEU A 32 -6.09 -1.98 -2.28
C LEU A 32 -6.04 -2.77 -0.97
N GLN A 33 -4.84 -3.00 -0.48
CA GLN A 33 -4.60 -3.75 0.75
C GLN A 33 -4.25 -2.81 1.90
N MET A 34 -4.94 -2.97 3.02
CA MET A 34 -4.62 -2.28 4.28
C MET A 34 -3.34 -2.82 4.91
N PRO A 35 -2.70 -2.06 5.82
CA PRO A 35 -1.48 -2.52 6.52
C PRO A 35 -1.63 -3.83 7.29
N ASN A 36 -2.84 -4.17 7.72
CA ASN A 36 -3.16 -5.44 8.39
C ASN A 36 -3.39 -6.62 7.43
N GLY A 37 -3.18 -6.41 6.13
CA GLY A 37 -3.34 -7.43 5.08
C GLY A 37 -4.76 -7.60 4.54
N GLN A 38 -5.77 -6.92 5.09
CA GLN A 38 -7.14 -6.99 4.60
C GLN A 38 -7.32 -6.12 3.34
N ILE A 39 -8.23 -6.52 2.46
CA ILE A 39 -8.60 -5.73 1.28
C ILE A 39 -9.55 -4.60 1.72
N ALA A 40 -9.13 -3.35 1.48
CA ALA A 40 -9.93 -2.15 1.76
C ALA A 40 -10.94 -1.86 0.64
N GLY A 41 -10.60 -2.21 -0.60
CA GLY A 41 -11.41 -1.89 -1.76
C GLY A 41 -10.67 -2.15 -3.07
N VAL A 42 -11.10 -1.49 -4.13
CA VAL A 42 -10.49 -1.59 -5.47
C VAL A 42 -10.29 -0.21 -6.04
N LEU A 43 -9.09 0.07 -6.53
CA LEU A 43 -8.81 1.22 -7.38
C LEU A 43 -9.13 0.83 -8.81
N ASP A 44 -10.06 1.54 -9.45
CA ASP A 44 -10.50 1.29 -10.83
C ASP A 44 -10.38 2.54 -11.69
N ILE A 45 -9.92 2.37 -12.93
CA ILE A 45 -9.96 3.38 -13.97
C ILE A 45 -10.69 2.78 -15.16
N SER A 46 -11.77 3.44 -15.57
CA SER A 46 -12.59 3.05 -16.73
C SER A 46 -12.60 4.15 -17.77
N GLY A 47 -12.63 3.76 -19.03
CA GLY A 47 -12.73 4.67 -20.18
C GLY A 47 -13.33 3.99 -21.41
N PRO A 48 -13.58 4.72 -22.50
CA PRO A 48 -14.12 4.14 -23.73
C PRO A 48 -13.11 3.16 -24.36
N ALA A 49 -13.57 1.95 -24.72
CA ALA A 49 -12.72 0.90 -25.31
C ALA A 49 -12.10 1.26 -26.65
N HIS A 50 -12.69 2.22 -27.39
CA HIS A 50 -12.20 2.62 -28.71
C HIS A 50 -10.99 3.57 -28.67
N PHE A 51 -10.59 4.05 -27.47
CA PHE A 51 -9.35 4.81 -27.31
C PHE A 51 -8.21 3.90 -26.85
N PRO A 52 -6.96 4.14 -27.31
CA PRO A 52 -5.80 3.42 -26.78
C PRO A 52 -5.64 3.67 -25.29
N HIS A 53 -5.41 2.59 -24.54
CA HIS A 53 -5.17 2.63 -23.09
C HIS A 53 -3.78 2.08 -22.71
N PRO A 54 -2.69 2.47 -23.41
CA PRO A 54 -1.37 1.94 -23.13
C PRO A 54 -0.98 2.29 -21.69
N HIS A 55 -0.43 1.31 -20.97
CA HIS A 55 0.10 1.49 -19.62
C HIS A 55 -0.92 1.86 -18.52
N THR A 56 -2.24 1.83 -18.78
CA THR A 56 -3.25 2.20 -17.75
C THR A 56 -3.18 1.25 -16.57
N LEU A 57 -3.09 -0.06 -16.79
CA LEU A 57 -2.94 -1.02 -15.70
C LEU A 57 -1.68 -0.75 -14.87
N ASN A 58 -0.54 -0.43 -15.51
CA ASN A 58 0.69 -0.12 -14.79
C ASN A 58 0.55 1.15 -13.93
N ARG A 59 -0.18 2.15 -14.41
CA ARG A 59 -0.48 3.37 -13.65
C ARG A 59 -1.38 3.07 -12.44
N VAL A 60 -2.40 2.24 -12.63
CA VAL A 60 -3.28 1.80 -11.53
C VAL A 60 -2.48 1.03 -10.48
N LYS A 61 -1.63 0.08 -10.90
CA LYS A 61 -0.74 -0.67 -9.99
C LYS A 61 0.21 0.25 -9.24
N ALA A 62 0.82 1.23 -9.91
CA ALA A 62 1.73 2.20 -9.28
C ALA A 62 0.99 3.09 -8.28
N ALA A 63 -0.22 3.57 -8.61
CA ALA A 63 -1.04 4.35 -7.71
C ALA A 63 -1.49 3.55 -6.48
N ALA A 64 -1.93 2.30 -6.67
CA ALA A 64 -2.29 1.41 -5.57
C ALA A 64 -1.11 1.17 -4.62
N LYS A 65 0.08 0.87 -5.16
CA LYS A 65 1.31 0.71 -4.38
C LYS A 65 1.64 1.96 -3.57
N GLN A 66 1.50 3.15 -4.17
CA GLN A 66 1.75 4.42 -3.48
C GLN A 66 0.73 4.65 -2.35
N ILE A 67 -0.54 4.33 -2.56
CA ILE A 67 -1.58 4.44 -1.54
C ILE A 67 -1.28 3.50 -0.37
N GLU A 68 -1.01 2.22 -0.64
CA GLU A 68 -0.68 1.22 0.37
C GLU A 68 0.57 1.60 1.17
N TYR A 69 1.60 2.12 0.50
CA TYR A 69 2.81 2.66 1.13
C TYR A 69 2.50 3.79 2.12
N LEU A 70 1.70 4.77 1.70
CA LEU A 70 1.32 5.89 2.55
C LEU A 70 0.45 5.43 3.72
N TRP A 71 -0.44 4.46 3.53
CA TRP A 71 -1.25 3.92 4.62
C TRP A 71 -0.39 3.30 5.72
N VAL A 72 0.62 2.49 5.37
CA VAL A 72 1.53 1.96 6.38
C VAL A 72 2.22 3.09 7.13
N LYS A 73 2.75 4.10 6.43
CA LYS A 73 3.46 5.21 7.07
C LYS A 73 2.57 6.09 7.94
N GLN A 74 1.32 6.31 7.54
CA GLN A 74 0.36 7.13 8.28
C GLN A 74 -0.31 6.39 9.44
N SER A 75 -0.36 5.06 9.41
CA SER A 75 -0.95 4.23 10.47
C SER A 75 -0.01 3.98 11.66
N LEU A 76 1.22 4.51 11.62
CA LEU A 76 2.19 4.31 12.69
C LEU A 76 1.77 5.01 13.99
N HIS A 77 1.76 4.25 15.07
CA HIS A 77 1.51 4.76 16.41
C HIS A 77 2.82 4.98 17.19
N PRO A 78 2.83 5.85 18.23
CA PRO A 78 3.96 5.97 19.13
C PRO A 78 4.35 4.60 19.71
N GLN A 79 5.66 4.36 19.89
CA GLN A 79 6.26 3.11 20.38
C GLN A 79 6.30 1.96 19.35
N GLN A 80 5.78 2.15 18.14
CA GLN A 80 5.97 1.19 17.07
C GLN A 80 7.31 1.38 16.36
N TRP A 81 7.80 0.29 15.81
CA TRP A 81 8.99 0.25 15.00
C TRP A 81 8.62 0.02 13.54
N LEU A 82 9.17 0.84 12.65
CA LEU A 82 9.06 0.67 11.20
C LEU A 82 10.39 0.14 10.67
N LEU A 83 10.36 -1.07 10.13
CA LEU A 83 11.46 -1.63 9.35
C LEU A 83 11.18 -1.43 7.87
N SER A 84 12.10 -0.74 7.20
CA SER A 84 12.15 -0.56 5.74
C SER A 84 13.26 -1.41 5.17
N LEU A 85 12.97 -2.20 4.11
CA LEU A 85 13.95 -3.04 3.41
C LEU A 85 13.87 -2.77 1.90
N HIS A 86 15.03 -2.73 1.23
CA HIS A 86 15.09 -2.66 -0.23
C HIS A 86 16.40 -3.29 -0.74
N PRO A 87 16.43 -3.95 -1.92
CA PRO A 87 17.65 -4.51 -2.49
C PRO A 87 18.74 -3.47 -2.80
N GLN A 88 18.37 -2.21 -2.92
CA GLN A 88 19.30 -1.10 -3.18
C GLN A 88 19.09 0.02 -2.15
N PRO A 89 20.18 0.72 -1.70
CA PRO A 89 20.05 1.75 -0.66
C PRO A 89 19.18 2.94 -1.09
N GLN A 90 19.14 3.26 -2.39
CA GLN A 90 18.34 4.35 -2.95
C GLN A 90 16.83 4.07 -2.95
N GLY A 91 16.43 2.80 -2.83
CA GLY A 91 15.02 2.40 -2.76
C GLY A 91 14.40 2.59 -1.37
N ILE A 92 15.22 2.85 -0.33
CA ILE A 92 14.71 3.20 0.99
C ILE A 92 14.04 4.59 0.93
N ASP A 93 12.88 4.72 1.56
CA ASP A 93 11.97 5.89 1.52
C ASP A 93 11.23 6.07 0.18
N THR A 94 11.14 5.03 -0.62
CA THR A 94 10.30 5.00 -1.81
C THR A 94 9.15 3.99 -1.65
N SER A 95 8.15 4.05 -2.51
CA SER A 95 7.05 3.07 -2.51
C SER A 95 7.49 1.66 -2.97
N ASP A 96 8.76 1.49 -3.36
CA ASP A 96 9.34 0.20 -3.73
C ASP A 96 9.94 -0.56 -2.54
N GLU A 97 10.01 0.07 -1.36
CA GLU A 97 10.54 -0.58 -0.16
C GLU A 97 9.52 -1.56 0.47
N LEU A 98 10.03 -2.62 1.06
CA LEU A 98 9.27 -3.51 1.91
C LEU A 98 9.11 -2.83 3.27
N LEU A 99 7.87 -2.71 3.74
CA LEU A 99 7.54 -2.09 5.02
C LEU A 99 6.96 -3.12 5.98
N LEU A 100 7.53 -3.17 7.19
CA LEU A 100 7.02 -3.99 8.30
C LEU A 100 6.93 -3.12 9.56
N VAL A 101 5.83 -3.26 10.28
CA VAL A 101 5.57 -2.52 11.52
C VAL A 101 5.54 -3.51 12.68
N PHE A 102 6.30 -3.20 13.73
CA PHE A 102 6.37 -4.00 14.94
C PHE A 102 5.90 -3.20 16.14
N SER A 103 5.09 -3.81 16.99
CA SER A 103 4.68 -3.32 18.30
C SER A 103 5.09 -4.35 19.35
N ASP A 104 5.81 -3.93 20.39
CA ASP A 104 6.29 -4.84 21.42
C ASP A 104 6.99 -6.12 20.86
N ASN A 105 7.84 -5.92 19.87
CA ASN A 105 8.56 -6.97 19.15
C ASN A 105 7.69 -7.88 18.25
N VAL A 106 6.39 -7.66 18.15
CA VAL A 106 5.44 -8.46 17.36
C VAL A 106 5.09 -7.74 16.07
N LEU A 107 5.04 -8.46 14.93
CA LEU A 107 4.60 -7.91 13.65
C LEU A 107 3.11 -7.57 13.72
N THR A 108 2.77 -6.33 13.39
CA THR A 108 1.38 -5.82 13.42
C THR A 108 0.87 -5.37 12.06
N ALA A 109 1.79 -5.00 11.17
CA ALA A 109 1.42 -4.52 9.84
C ALA A 109 2.57 -4.75 8.84
N ALA A 110 2.22 -4.88 7.57
CA ALA A 110 3.17 -4.94 6.47
C ALA A 110 2.51 -4.43 5.17
N ASN A 111 3.31 -3.89 4.25
CA ASN A 111 2.79 -3.60 2.91
C ASN A 111 2.76 -4.88 2.05
N ARG A 112 2.02 -4.84 0.95
CA ARG A 112 1.86 -5.96 0.01
C ARG A 112 3.20 -6.51 -0.49
N LEU A 113 4.18 -5.63 -0.76
CA LEU A 113 5.50 -6.04 -1.20
C LEU A 113 6.20 -6.90 -0.15
N ALA A 114 6.22 -6.46 1.11
CA ALA A 114 6.82 -7.23 2.21
C ALA A 114 6.11 -8.59 2.40
N MET A 115 4.79 -8.61 2.30
CA MET A 115 4.02 -9.86 2.42
C MET A 115 4.39 -10.86 1.32
N ARG A 116 4.53 -10.41 0.08
CA ARG A 116 4.90 -11.27 -1.06
C ARG A 116 6.35 -11.73 -0.99
N GLU A 117 7.29 -10.80 -0.83
CA GLU A 117 8.73 -11.10 -0.86
C GLU A 117 9.19 -11.97 0.33
N LEU A 118 8.58 -11.79 1.51
CA LEU A 118 8.91 -12.52 2.72
C LEU A 118 7.93 -13.67 3.01
N ALA A 119 7.02 -13.98 2.07
CA ALA A 119 6.00 -15.02 2.19
C ALA A 119 5.19 -14.92 3.51
N LEU A 120 4.82 -13.69 3.89
CA LEU A 120 4.06 -13.42 5.11
C LEU A 120 2.56 -13.53 4.83
N SER A 121 1.83 -14.09 5.78
CA SER A 121 0.37 -14.15 5.77
C SER A 121 -0.19 -13.33 6.93
N ALA A 122 -1.24 -12.55 6.66
CA ALA A 122 -1.81 -11.59 7.61
C ALA A 122 -2.34 -12.25 8.89
N ASP A 123 -2.86 -13.48 8.80
CA ASP A 123 -3.34 -14.26 9.94
C ASP A 123 -2.22 -14.65 10.92
N ARG A 124 -0.98 -14.60 10.47
CA ARG A 124 0.20 -14.91 11.28
C ARG A 124 0.88 -13.70 11.90
N PHE A 125 0.49 -12.48 11.57
CA PHE A 125 1.18 -11.27 12.06
C PHE A 125 1.37 -11.30 13.58
N ALA A 126 0.30 -11.50 14.35
CA ALA A 126 0.37 -11.51 15.82
C ALA A 126 1.24 -12.63 16.41
N SER A 127 1.65 -13.62 15.61
CA SER A 127 2.49 -14.73 16.04
C SER A 127 3.95 -14.60 15.62
N LEU A 128 4.29 -13.61 14.80
CA LEU A 128 5.64 -13.40 14.26
C LEU A 128 6.35 -12.29 15.03
N THR A 129 7.53 -12.59 15.55
CA THR A 129 8.35 -11.60 16.24
C THR A 129 9.47 -11.07 15.34
N PHE A 130 9.97 -9.86 15.67
CA PHE A 130 11.12 -9.28 14.99
C PHE A 130 12.33 -10.22 14.98
N GLN A 131 12.63 -10.82 16.11
CA GLN A 131 13.78 -11.74 16.25
C GLN A 131 13.62 -13.03 15.43
N GLN A 132 12.39 -13.54 15.27
CA GLN A 132 12.14 -14.72 14.42
C GLN A 132 12.31 -14.41 12.95
N LEU A 133 11.86 -13.22 12.51
CA LEU A 133 11.97 -12.80 11.10
C LEU A 133 13.38 -12.32 10.74
N PHE A 134 14.05 -11.64 11.67
CA PHE A 134 15.34 -11.00 11.45
C PHE A 134 16.32 -11.26 12.60
N PRO A 135 16.74 -12.53 12.83
CA PRO A 135 17.63 -12.89 13.94
C PRO A 135 19.01 -12.21 13.87
N GLN A 136 19.43 -11.78 12.67
CA GLN A 136 20.68 -11.07 12.42
C GLN A 136 20.60 -9.56 12.70
N LEU A 137 19.41 -9.01 12.93
CA LEU A 137 19.22 -7.59 13.23
C LEU A 137 18.99 -7.36 14.72
N GLN A 138 19.59 -6.30 15.25
CA GLN A 138 19.22 -5.75 16.55
C GLN A 138 18.11 -4.70 16.37
N GLN A 139 17.15 -4.68 17.27
CA GLN A 139 16.06 -3.68 17.26
C GLN A 139 16.57 -2.33 17.78
N GLN A 140 17.47 -1.75 17.03
CA GLN A 140 18.07 -0.46 17.31
C GLN A 140 17.89 0.47 16.10
N ALA A 141 17.38 1.68 16.34
CA ALA A 141 17.17 2.65 15.25
C ALA A 141 18.49 3.02 14.57
N ASN A 142 18.46 3.06 13.24
CA ASN A 142 19.57 3.54 12.42
C ASN A 142 19.09 4.65 11.48
N SER A 143 19.87 5.75 11.42
CA SER A 143 19.57 6.91 10.57
C SER A 143 20.03 6.70 9.12
N VAL A 144 21.09 5.92 8.92
CA VAL A 144 21.65 5.60 7.61
C VAL A 144 21.31 4.15 7.28
N PRO A 145 20.85 3.85 6.04
CA PRO A 145 20.60 2.47 5.64
C PRO A 145 21.85 1.60 5.79
N ALA A 146 21.70 0.42 6.38
CA ALA A 146 22.75 -0.57 6.54
C ALA A 146 22.40 -1.83 5.76
N ALA A 147 23.41 -2.59 5.33
CA ALA A 147 23.20 -3.84 4.60
C ALA A 147 22.92 -5.01 5.55
N VAL A 148 22.06 -5.93 5.12
CA VAL A 148 21.72 -7.18 5.80
C VAL A 148 21.46 -8.27 4.78
N ASP A 149 21.89 -9.49 5.05
CA ASP A 149 21.57 -10.65 4.23
C ASP A 149 20.36 -11.38 4.85
N ILE A 150 19.29 -11.55 4.06
CA ILE A 150 18.07 -12.27 4.44
C ILE A 150 17.90 -13.45 3.49
N GLY A 151 18.10 -14.66 4.01
CA GLY A 151 18.21 -15.84 3.15
C GLY A 151 19.41 -15.71 2.21
N THR A 152 19.17 -15.82 0.91
CA THR A 152 20.21 -15.69 -0.14
C THR A 152 20.31 -14.28 -0.73
N GLN A 153 19.45 -13.35 -0.29
CA GLN A 153 19.36 -12.02 -0.87
C GLN A 153 19.89 -10.96 0.08
N ARG A 154 20.65 -10.01 -0.47
CA ARG A 154 21.11 -8.81 0.25
C ARG A 154 20.08 -7.71 0.15
N TYR A 155 19.74 -7.12 1.33
CA TYR A 155 18.90 -5.95 1.46
C TYR A 155 19.66 -4.82 2.14
N TRP A 156 19.19 -3.62 1.90
CA TRP A 156 19.50 -2.44 2.72
C TRP A 156 18.30 -2.21 3.61
N PHE A 157 18.55 -1.90 4.88
CA PHE A 157 17.49 -1.70 5.84
C PHE A 157 17.60 -0.37 6.58
N ARG A 158 16.47 0.15 6.98
CA ARG A 158 16.35 1.21 7.96
C ARG A 158 15.30 0.85 8.99
N LEU A 159 15.68 0.96 10.26
CA LEU A 159 14.79 0.73 11.39
C LEU A 159 14.56 2.04 12.13
N ARG A 160 13.31 2.49 12.23
CA ARG A 160 12.90 3.71 12.91
C ARG A 160 11.94 3.39 14.03
N ALA A 161 12.18 3.97 15.22
CA ALA A 161 11.17 4.04 16.26
C ALA A 161 10.26 5.23 16.02
N GLN A 162 8.95 5.03 16.07
CA GLN A 162 8.00 6.14 16.03
C GLN A 162 8.04 6.87 17.38
N GLN A 163 8.62 8.04 17.40
CA GLN A 163 8.62 8.92 18.57
C GLN A 163 7.24 9.57 18.72
N ARG A 164 6.85 9.86 19.97
CA ARG A 164 5.70 10.76 20.24
C ARG A 164 6.01 12.11 19.60
N SER A 165 5.38 12.42 18.49
CA SER A 165 5.36 13.79 18.01
C SER A 165 4.63 14.61 19.07
N HIS A 166 5.31 15.53 19.75
CA HIS A 166 4.65 16.64 20.36
C HIS A 166 4.03 17.47 19.23
N VAL A 167 2.83 17.09 18.82
CA VAL A 167 2.00 17.99 18.03
C VAL A 167 1.61 19.10 19.00
N SER A 168 2.33 20.23 18.98
CA SER A 168 1.77 21.50 19.38
C SER A 168 0.59 21.73 18.44
N VAL A 169 -0.62 21.56 18.96
CA VAL A 169 -1.87 21.92 18.28
C VAL A 169 -1.72 23.40 17.90
N PRO A 170 -1.66 23.77 16.62
CA PRO A 170 -1.81 25.17 16.26
C PRO A 170 -3.25 25.52 16.57
N ASP A 171 -3.38 26.58 17.35
CA ASP A 171 -4.65 27.26 17.69
C ASP A 171 -5.56 27.33 16.45
N SER A 172 -6.77 26.83 16.62
CA SER A 172 -7.79 26.74 15.59
C SER A 172 -8.22 28.14 15.13
N ARG A 173 -7.51 28.69 14.17
CA ARG A 173 -8.00 29.79 13.35
C ARG A 173 -8.36 29.25 11.98
N THR A 174 -9.65 29.27 11.74
CA THR A 174 -10.34 29.10 10.47
C THR A 174 -9.49 29.57 9.28
N HIS A 175 -9.08 28.63 8.44
CA HIS A 175 -8.68 28.96 7.09
C HIS A 175 -9.67 28.31 6.11
N ASP A 176 -10.39 29.18 5.41
CA ASP A 176 -11.23 28.87 4.26
C ASP A 176 -10.47 27.99 3.27
N LEU A 177 -11.05 26.85 2.97
CA LEU A 177 -10.60 26.00 1.86
C LEU A 177 -10.95 26.70 0.54
N PRO A 178 -10.02 26.93 -0.37
CA PRO A 178 -10.35 27.43 -1.70
C PRO A 178 -11.19 26.38 -2.44
N ARG A 179 -12.41 26.76 -2.82
CA ARG A 179 -13.22 26.00 -3.77
C ARG A 179 -12.54 26.03 -5.13
N VAL A 180 -11.92 24.93 -5.52
CA VAL A 180 -11.54 24.71 -6.92
C VAL A 180 -12.71 24.00 -7.59
N LEU A 181 -13.62 24.79 -8.14
CA LEU A 181 -14.60 24.33 -9.11
C LEU A 181 -13.97 24.55 -10.51
N GLY A 182 -13.41 23.48 -11.08
CA GLY A 182 -13.12 23.36 -12.49
C GLY A 182 -14.15 22.42 -13.11
N ALA A 183 -15.09 22.98 -13.88
CA ALA A 183 -15.94 22.21 -14.77
C ALA A 183 -15.04 21.67 -15.88
N ASP A 184 -14.91 20.35 -15.97
CA ASP A 184 -14.82 19.50 -17.15
C ASP A 184 -14.16 18.16 -16.78
N GLY A 185 -14.92 17.06 -16.99
CA GLY A 185 -14.41 15.70 -16.95
C GLY A 185 -14.46 15.01 -15.59
N ALA A 186 -15.64 14.73 -15.06
CA ALA A 186 -15.85 13.90 -13.88
C ALA A 186 -15.34 12.48 -14.09
N LYS A 187 -14.11 12.21 -13.66
CA LYS A 187 -13.63 10.85 -13.35
C LYS A 187 -14.13 10.51 -11.95
N MET A 188 -15.11 9.65 -11.87
CA MET A 188 -15.75 9.27 -10.62
C MET A 188 -14.87 8.21 -9.91
N LEU A 189 -14.23 8.61 -8.82
CA LEU A 189 -13.62 7.69 -7.86
C LEU A 189 -14.76 7.06 -7.04
N ARG A 190 -15.03 5.77 -7.23
CA ARG A 190 -15.95 5.03 -6.37
C ARG A 190 -15.16 4.19 -5.38
N LEU A 191 -15.17 4.61 -4.13
CA LEU A 191 -14.88 3.75 -2.98
C LEU A 191 -16.14 2.93 -2.71
N LEU A 192 -16.10 1.62 -2.94
CA LEU A 192 -17.16 0.72 -2.53
C LEU A 192 -16.87 0.27 -1.10
N ASP A 193 -17.68 0.73 -0.18
CA ASP A 193 -17.70 0.23 1.20
C ASP A 193 -17.99 -1.29 1.19
N ALA A 194 -17.05 -2.07 1.66
CA ALA A 194 -17.21 -3.49 1.94
C ALA A 194 -17.74 -3.66 3.37
N GLY A 195 -18.94 -3.16 3.60
CA GLY A 195 -19.61 -3.29 4.90
C GLY A 195 -21.12 -3.29 4.75
N GLY A 196 -21.72 -4.46 4.78
CA GLY A 196 -23.17 -4.59 4.69
C GLY A 196 -23.65 -6.02 4.88
N SER A 197 -23.84 -6.38 6.16
CA SER A 197 -24.63 -7.53 6.62
C SER A 197 -25.96 -7.68 5.88
N ARG A 198 -26.24 -8.84 5.39
CA ARG A 198 -27.37 -9.77 5.67
C ARG A 198 -27.35 -10.92 4.72
#